data_f662f42dad1d91a8ef5a6888afaca646
#
_entry.id   f662f42dad1d91a8ef5a6888afaca646
#
_cell.length_a   1.000
_cell.length_b   1.000
_cell.length_c   1.000
_cell.angle_alpha   90.00
_cell.angle_beta   90.00
_cell.angle_gamma   90.00
#
_symmetry.space_group_name_H-M   'P 1'
#
loop_
_entity.id
_entity.type
_entity.pdbx_description
1 polymer ?
#
loop_
_entity_poly.entity_id
_entity_poly.type
_entity_poly.pdbx_seq_one_letter_code
_entity_poly.pdbx_strand_id
1 'polypeptide(L)'
;MISRYVAENKTFEKQFLDGSLEVELNPQGTLAERIRAGGAGIPAFYTPTGVGTLVAEGKETKEFNGRIFILETALSADFAIVKAWKGDKAGNLIYRKTARNFNPMMATAGKITIAEVEELVEIGELDPDQVHTPGIFVQRIFQGENYEKRIERRTVI
;
A
#
# COMPACT_ATOMS: atom_id res chain seq x y z
N MET A 1 0.68 10.24 -10.63
CA MET A 1 0.36 8.93 -10.01
C MET A 1 1.64 8.30 -9.48
N ILE A 2 1.65 7.73 -8.28
CA ILE A 2 2.80 7.01 -7.74
C ILE A 2 2.52 5.51 -7.86
N SER A 3 3.40 4.77 -8.53
CA SER A 3 3.23 3.34 -8.80
C SER A 3 4.57 2.63 -8.90
N ARG A 4 4.55 1.29 -8.79
CA ARG A 4 5.73 0.46 -9.06
C ARG A 4 5.72 -0.14 -10.47
N TYR A 5 4.55 -0.27 -11.08
CA TYR A 5 4.35 -1.05 -12.30
C TYR A 5 3.10 -0.58 -13.04
N VAL A 6 3.18 -0.48 -14.36
CA VAL A 6 2.05 -0.04 -15.21
C VAL A 6 0.98 -1.12 -15.33
N ALA A 7 1.33 -2.38 -15.15
CA ALA A 7 0.43 -3.55 -15.20
C ALA A 7 -0.34 -3.71 -16.53
N GLU A 8 -1.36 -4.57 -16.52
CA GLU A 8 -2.20 -4.86 -17.70
C GLU A 8 -3.39 -3.89 -17.85
N ASN A 9 -3.39 -2.76 -17.16
CA ASN A 9 -4.43 -1.74 -17.29
C ASN A 9 -4.20 -0.89 -18.54
N LYS A 10 -4.94 -1.17 -19.60
CA LYS A 10 -4.81 -0.49 -20.90
C LYS A 10 -5.04 1.03 -20.84
N THR A 11 -5.90 1.50 -19.95
CA THR A 11 -6.13 2.93 -19.76
C THR A 11 -4.91 3.60 -19.14
N PHE A 12 -4.34 2.98 -18.10
CA PHE A 12 -3.12 3.47 -17.47
C PHE A 12 -1.93 3.45 -18.45
N GLU A 13 -1.74 2.32 -19.16
CA GLU A 13 -0.69 2.20 -20.18
C GLU A 13 -0.80 3.29 -21.24
N LYS A 14 -2.00 3.51 -21.81
CA LYS A 14 -2.25 4.55 -22.80
C LYS A 14 -1.89 5.94 -22.25
N GLN A 15 -2.41 6.30 -21.08
CA GLN A 15 -2.18 7.61 -20.47
C GLN A 15 -0.72 7.85 -20.09
N PHE A 16 0.00 6.79 -19.71
CA PHE A 16 1.43 6.87 -19.46
C PHE A 16 2.22 7.10 -20.75
N LEU A 17 1.90 6.37 -21.83
CA LEU A 17 2.59 6.47 -23.11
C LEU A 17 2.31 7.78 -23.87
N ASP A 18 1.10 8.31 -23.79
CA ASP A 18 0.73 9.57 -24.44
C ASP A 18 1.08 10.82 -23.58
N GLY A 19 1.63 10.62 -22.39
CA GLY A 19 2.06 11.69 -21.49
C GLY A 19 0.92 12.45 -20.80
N SER A 20 -0.34 12.00 -20.94
CA SER A 20 -1.48 12.64 -20.27
C SER A 20 -1.57 12.35 -18.76
N LEU A 21 -0.81 11.37 -18.28
CA LEU A 21 -0.69 11.02 -16.88
C LEU A 21 0.77 11.08 -16.42
N GLU A 22 1.07 12.00 -15.52
CA GLU A 22 2.35 12.02 -14.83
C GLU A 22 2.46 10.82 -13.87
N VAL A 23 3.51 10.03 -14.03
CA VAL A 23 3.73 8.81 -13.23
C VAL A 23 5.12 8.82 -12.59
N GLU A 24 5.15 8.75 -11.29
CA GLU A 24 6.36 8.48 -10.50
C GLU A 24 6.50 6.98 -10.31
N LEU A 25 7.48 6.37 -10.96
CA LEU A 25 7.77 4.94 -10.79
C LEU A 25 8.71 4.72 -9.61
N ASN A 26 8.30 3.88 -8.70
CA ASN A 26 9.07 3.53 -7.51
C ASN A 26 9.43 2.03 -7.50
N PRO A 27 10.64 1.65 -7.08
CA PRO A 27 10.94 0.27 -6.73
C PRO A 27 9.96 -0.23 -5.67
N GLN A 28 9.48 -1.47 -5.80
CA GLN A 28 8.40 -1.99 -4.94
C GLN A 28 8.72 -1.89 -3.44
N GLY A 29 9.93 -2.27 -3.05
CA GLY A 29 10.34 -2.20 -1.65
C GLY A 29 10.40 -0.75 -1.13
N THR A 30 10.86 0.18 -1.97
CA THR A 30 10.88 1.61 -1.65
C THR A 30 9.47 2.17 -1.48
N LEU A 31 8.54 1.82 -2.38
CA LEU A 31 7.14 2.22 -2.26
C LEU A 31 6.50 1.70 -0.97
N ALA A 32 6.75 0.43 -0.65
CA ALA A 32 6.27 -0.18 0.58
C ALA A 32 6.80 0.55 1.83
N GLU A 33 8.10 0.87 1.85
CA GLU A 33 8.71 1.57 2.98
C GLU A 33 8.27 3.03 3.08
N ARG A 34 8.07 3.74 1.96
CA ARG A 34 7.52 5.10 1.95
C ARG A 34 6.12 5.13 2.58
N ILE A 35 5.27 4.16 2.25
CA ILE A 35 3.93 4.01 2.83
C ILE A 35 4.04 3.68 4.34
N ARG A 36 4.89 2.71 4.71
CA ARG A 36 5.10 2.34 6.10
C ARG A 36 5.62 3.52 6.94
N ALA A 37 6.59 4.25 6.42
CA ALA A 37 7.14 5.45 7.06
C ALA A 37 6.05 6.51 7.27
N GLY A 38 5.19 6.75 6.27
CA GLY A 38 4.06 7.67 6.37
C GLY A 38 3.11 7.30 7.49
N GLY A 39 2.74 6.02 7.58
CA GLY A 39 1.88 5.51 8.66
C GLY A 39 2.52 5.55 10.05
N ALA A 40 3.84 5.50 10.13
CA ALA A 40 4.60 5.56 11.37
C ALA A 40 5.01 7.00 11.78
N GLY A 41 4.67 8.03 10.98
CA GLY A 41 5.09 9.40 11.23
C GLY A 41 6.58 9.67 10.99
N ILE A 42 7.27 8.80 10.24
CA ILE A 42 8.67 8.96 9.84
C ILE A 42 8.70 9.76 8.54
N PRO A 43 9.28 10.98 8.51
CA PRO A 43 9.16 11.87 7.35
C PRO A 43 9.98 11.41 6.14
N ALA A 44 11.10 10.73 6.37
CA ALA A 44 12.03 10.28 5.33
C ALA A 44 12.96 9.18 5.86
N PHE A 45 13.59 8.45 4.95
CA PHE A 45 14.58 7.42 5.27
C PHE A 45 15.61 7.29 4.14
N TYR A 46 16.76 6.71 4.45
CA TYR A 46 17.79 6.42 3.45
C TYR A 46 17.71 4.96 2.99
N THR A 47 17.82 4.74 1.68
CA THR A 47 17.86 3.39 1.07
C THR A 47 18.94 3.30 0.01
N PRO A 48 19.61 2.15 -0.14
CA PRO A 48 20.54 1.93 -1.24
C PRO A 48 19.82 1.58 -2.56
N THR A 49 18.53 1.30 -2.51
CA THR A 49 17.74 0.90 -3.68
C THR A 49 17.61 2.08 -4.65
N GLY A 50 18.03 1.88 -5.89
CA GLY A 50 17.95 2.92 -6.93
C GLY A 50 19.21 3.78 -7.07
N VAL A 51 20.22 3.64 -6.20
CA VAL A 51 21.50 4.32 -6.35
C VAL A 51 22.13 3.98 -7.72
N GLY A 52 22.58 5.02 -8.46
CA GLY A 52 23.16 4.87 -9.80
C GLY A 52 22.13 4.64 -10.92
N THR A 53 20.84 4.85 -10.65
CA THR A 53 19.77 4.79 -11.65
C THR A 53 19.00 6.11 -11.72
N LEU A 54 18.09 6.25 -12.70
CA LEU A 54 17.19 7.41 -12.84
C LEU A 54 16.39 7.69 -11.54
N VAL A 55 16.15 6.67 -10.73
CA VAL A 55 15.44 6.83 -9.43
C VAL A 55 16.21 7.74 -8.46
N ALA A 56 17.53 7.82 -8.59
CA ALA A 56 18.38 8.65 -7.72
C ALA A 56 18.49 10.11 -8.17
N GLU A 57 18.04 10.45 -9.38
CA GLU A 57 18.19 11.79 -9.90
C GLU A 57 17.45 12.82 -9.06
N GLY A 58 18.16 13.90 -8.69
CA GLY A 58 17.63 14.99 -7.86
C GLY A 58 17.43 14.66 -6.38
N LYS A 59 17.75 13.43 -5.93
CA LYS A 59 17.63 13.04 -4.53
C LYS A 59 18.93 13.27 -3.75
N GLU A 60 18.78 13.64 -2.48
CA GLU A 60 19.92 13.73 -1.56
C GLU A 60 20.57 12.37 -1.41
N THR A 61 21.91 12.36 -1.39
CA THR A 61 22.69 11.15 -1.16
C THR A 61 23.50 11.27 0.13
N LYS A 62 23.66 10.15 0.83
CA LYS A 62 24.51 10.06 2.03
C LYS A 62 25.24 8.72 2.08
N GLU A 63 26.48 8.77 2.53
CA GLU A 63 27.28 7.56 2.73
C GLU A 63 27.12 7.04 4.16
N PHE A 64 26.91 5.74 4.28
CA PHE A 64 26.92 5.01 5.54
C PHE A 64 27.81 3.77 5.37
N ASN A 65 28.85 3.66 6.19
CA ASN A 65 29.77 2.51 6.20
C ASN A 65 30.35 2.16 4.80
N GLY A 66 30.77 3.18 4.05
CA GLY A 66 31.34 2.99 2.71
C GLY A 66 30.33 2.69 1.60
N ARG A 67 29.03 2.81 1.88
CA ARG A 67 27.98 2.58 0.91
C ARG A 67 27.09 3.82 0.75
N ILE A 68 26.78 4.17 -0.50
CA ILE A 68 25.90 5.31 -0.82
C ILE A 68 24.43 4.90 -0.70
N PHE A 69 23.65 5.82 -0.17
CA PHE A 69 22.18 5.73 -0.02
C PHE A 69 21.53 6.99 -0.59
N ILE A 70 20.31 6.89 -1.03
CA ILE A 70 19.45 8.02 -1.43
C ILE A 70 18.38 8.27 -0.39
N LEU A 71 18.00 9.53 -0.20
CA LEU A 71 16.89 9.93 0.67
C LEU A 71 15.57 9.70 -0.07
N GLU A 72 14.66 8.97 0.58
CA GLU A 72 13.27 8.79 0.14
C GLU A 72 12.33 9.41 1.16
N THR A 73 11.33 10.17 0.67
CA THR A 73 10.31 10.78 1.52
C THR A 73 9.16 9.81 1.79
N ALA A 74 8.57 9.92 2.95
CA ALA A 74 7.38 9.16 3.31
C ALA A 74 6.19 9.46 2.37
N LEU A 75 5.26 8.52 2.29
CA LEU A 75 4.03 8.65 1.53
C LEU A 75 2.83 8.44 2.46
N SER A 76 1.99 9.46 2.56
CA SER A 76 0.69 9.41 3.23
C SER A 76 -0.40 9.92 2.29
N ALA A 77 -1.65 9.61 2.58
CA ALA A 77 -2.79 10.00 1.76
C ALA A 77 -3.96 10.47 2.64
N ASP A 78 -4.90 11.21 2.05
CA ASP A 78 -6.13 11.58 2.74
C ASP A 78 -7.03 10.36 2.95
N PHE A 79 -7.02 9.42 1.99
CA PHE A 79 -7.78 8.19 2.06
C PHE A 79 -6.89 6.98 1.77
N ALA A 80 -7.07 5.91 2.56
CA ALA A 80 -6.58 4.57 2.24
C ALA A 80 -7.79 3.65 1.99
N ILE A 81 -7.75 2.92 0.87
CA ILE A 81 -8.76 1.92 0.53
C ILE A 81 -8.07 0.56 0.59
N VAL A 82 -8.51 -0.30 1.50
CA VAL A 82 -7.89 -1.60 1.75
C VAL A 82 -8.92 -2.72 1.69
N LYS A 83 -8.44 -3.92 1.37
CA LYS A 83 -9.27 -5.12 1.39
C LYS A 83 -8.72 -6.15 2.37
N ALA A 84 -9.58 -6.62 3.28
CA ALA A 84 -9.26 -7.67 4.23
C ALA A 84 -10.15 -8.91 4.03
N TRP A 85 -9.75 -10.02 4.63
CA TRP A 85 -10.58 -11.22 4.66
C TRP A 85 -11.70 -11.07 5.67
N LYS A 86 -11.37 -10.81 6.94
CA LYS A 86 -12.34 -10.59 8.00
C LYS A 86 -12.12 -9.23 8.66
N GLY A 87 -13.17 -8.66 9.16
CA GLY A 87 -13.12 -7.51 10.02
C GLY A 87 -14.28 -7.51 11.01
N ASP A 88 -14.07 -6.90 12.17
CA ASP A 88 -15.14 -6.65 13.11
C ASP A 88 -15.68 -5.23 13.02
N LYS A 89 -16.81 -4.97 13.67
CA LYS A 89 -17.45 -3.64 13.69
C LYS A 89 -16.64 -2.55 14.41
N ALA A 90 -15.56 -2.94 15.15
CA ALA A 90 -14.61 -1.99 15.71
C ALA A 90 -13.46 -1.65 14.73
N GLY A 91 -13.43 -2.29 13.55
CA GLY A 91 -12.42 -2.03 12.51
C GLY A 91 -11.16 -2.88 12.62
N ASN A 92 -11.10 -3.87 13.49
CA ASN A 92 -10.00 -4.81 13.53
C ASN A 92 -10.01 -5.69 12.27
N LEU A 93 -8.84 -5.87 11.62
CA LEU A 93 -8.74 -6.57 10.35
C LEU A 93 -7.82 -7.78 10.39
N ILE A 94 -8.27 -8.85 9.74
CA ILE A 94 -7.47 -10.05 9.45
C ILE A 94 -7.33 -10.18 7.93
N TYR A 95 -6.09 -10.23 7.45
CA TYR A 95 -5.79 -10.46 6.02
C TYR A 95 -5.40 -11.91 5.79
N ARG A 96 -5.64 -12.39 4.56
CA ARG A 96 -5.16 -13.70 4.13
C ARG A 96 -4.42 -13.62 2.79
N LYS A 97 -3.54 -14.61 2.54
CA LYS A 97 -2.79 -14.75 1.29
C LYS A 97 -2.04 -13.44 0.94
N THR A 98 -2.09 -13.03 -0.32
CA THR A 98 -1.39 -11.84 -0.84
C THR A 98 -1.95 -10.51 -0.32
N ALA A 99 -3.17 -10.49 0.23
CA ALA A 99 -3.72 -9.28 0.87
C ALA A 99 -2.90 -8.82 2.09
N ARG A 100 -2.07 -9.68 2.67
CA ARG A 100 -1.10 -9.32 3.73
C ARG A 100 0.04 -8.42 3.25
N ASN A 101 0.18 -8.22 1.96
CA ASN A 101 1.33 -7.52 1.37
C ASN A 101 1.28 -6.01 1.65
N PHE A 102 0.45 -5.26 0.93
CA PHE A 102 0.39 -3.79 1.05
C PHE A 102 -0.72 -3.29 1.99
N ASN A 103 -1.85 -4.01 2.09
CA ASN A 103 -3.01 -3.53 2.82
C ASN A 103 -2.72 -3.12 4.28
N PRO A 104 -1.93 -3.89 5.08
CA PRO A 104 -1.64 -3.50 6.46
C PRO A 104 -0.92 -2.15 6.57
N MET A 105 0.06 -1.91 5.69
CA MET A 105 0.82 -0.64 5.68
C MET A 105 -0.05 0.52 5.17
N MET A 106 -0.82 0.29 4.12
CA MET A 106 -1.72 1.30 3.55
C MET A 106 -2.77 1.75 4.56
N ALA A 107 -3.30 0.82 5.35
CA ALA A 107 -4.28 1.13 6.40
C ALA A 107 -3.75 2.14 7.44
N THR A 108 -2.44 2.16 7.69
CA THR A 108 -1.83 3.11 8.65
C THR A 108 -1.47 4.45 8.02
N ALA A 109 -1.34 4.54 6.70
CA ALA A 109 -0.83 5.71 5.99
C ALA A 109 -1.93 6.67 5.50
N GLY A 110 -3.20 6.29 5.58
CA GLY A 110 -4.34 7.13 5.27
C GLY A 110 -4.82 7.91 6.49
N LYS A 111 -5.24 9.17 6.30
CA LYS A 111 -5.96 9.92 7.35
C LYS A 111 -7.33 9.28 7.64
N ILE A 112 -7.98 8.77 6.59
CA ILE A 112 -9.24 8.03 6.66
C ILE A 112 -9.04 6.71 5.93
N THR A 113 -9.11 5.60 6.66
CA THR A 113 -9.03 4.27 6.10
C THR A 113 -10.41 3.66 5.94
N ILE A 114 -10.69 3.21 4.74
CA ILE A 114 -11.93 2.53 4.34
C ILE A 114 -11.56 1.08 4.04
N ALA A 115 -12.11 0.15 4.81
CA ALA A 115 -11.84 -1.28 4.67
C ALA A 115 -13.06 -2.00 4.09
N GLU A 116 -12.85 -2.69 2.97
CA GLU A 116 -13.75 -3.70 2.45
C GLU A 116 -13.35 -5.06 3.03
N VAL A 117 -14.29 -5.82 3.56
CA VAL A 117 -14.06 -7.16 4.09
C VAL A 117 -14.92 -8.20 3.40
N GLU A 118 -14.44 -9.44 3.30
CA GLU A 118 -15.23 -10.55 2.76
C GLU A 118 -16.24 -11.05 3.81
N GLU A 119 -15.89 -10.93 5.10
CA GLU A 119 -16.73 -11.34 6.22
C GLU A 119 -16.66 -10.26 7.31
N LEU A 120 -17.80 -9.66 7.61
CA LEU A 120 -17.96 -8.70 8.71
C LEU A 120 -18.56 -9.42 9.90
N VAL A 121 -17.87 -9.40 11.04
CA VAL A 121 -18.27 -10.10 12.27
C VAL A 121 -18.56 -9.13 13.41
N GLU A 122 -19.14 -9.63 14.48
CA GLU A 122 -19.38 -8.83 15.68
C GLU A 122 -18.07 -8.59 16.46
N ILE A 123 -18.08 -7.55 17.30
CA ILE A 123 -16.95 -7.23 18.18
C ILE A 123 -16.73 -8.41 19.16
N GLY A 124 -15.49 -8.89 19.23
CA GLY A 124 -15.10 -10.00 20.10
C GLY A 124 -15.14 -11.38 19.42
N GLU A 125 -15.59 -11.48 18.17
CA GLU A 125 -15.57 -12.74 17.42
C GLU A 125 -14.23 -13.02 16.72
N LEU A 126 -13.40 -11.99 16.53
CA LEU A 126 -12.04 -12.19 16.04
C LEU A 126 -11.11 -12.62 17.18
N ASP A 127 -10.26 -13.60 16.90
CA ASP A 127 -9.15 -13.94 17.78
C ASP A 127 -8.16 -12.75 17.83
N PRO A 128 -7.95 -12.13 19.00
CA PRO A 128 -7.08 -10.97 19.13
C PRO A 128 -5.62 -11.24 18.69
N ASP A 129 -5.14 -12.47 18.83
CA ASP A 129 -3.79 -12.87 18.41
C ASP A 129 -3.64 -12.97 16.88
N GLN A 130 -4.75 -12.97 16.15
CA GLN A 130 -4.78 -13.00 14.68
C GLN A 130 -5.02 -11.62 14.03
N VAL A 131 -5.29 -10.59 14.81
CA VAL A 131 -5.51 -9.23 14.27
C VAL A 131 -4.22 -8.68 13.68
N HIS A 132 -4.26 -8.36 12.38
CA HIS A 132 -3.12 -7.78 11.65
C HIS A 132 -3.13 -6.25 11.67
N THR A 133 -4.32 -5.64 11.58
CA THR A 133 -4.50 -4.19 11.66
C THR A 133 -5.51 -3.88 12.76
N PRO A 134 -5.09 -3.18 13.84
CA PRO A 134 -5.99 -2.71 14.88
C PRO A 134 -7.02 -1.71 14.36
N GLY A 135 -8.24 -1.75 14.92
CA GLY A 135 -9.35 -0.91 14.50
C GLY A 135 -9.11 0.59 14.63
N ILE A 136 -8.15 1.03 15.43
CA ILE A 136 -7.78 2.46 15.56
C ILE A 136 -7.36 3.09 14.23
N PHE A 137 -6.91 2.28 13.26
CA PHE A 137 -6.52 2.74 11.93
C PHE A 137 -7.66 2.74 10.91
N VAL A 138 -8.84 2.20 11.27
CA VAL A 138 -9.94 1.99 10.33
C VAL A 138 -11.15 2.83 10.71
N GLN A 139 -11.49 3.84 9.91
CA GLN A 139 -12.61 4.74 10.17
C GLN A 139 -13.90 4.30 9.49
N ARG A 140 -13.82 3.47 8.46
CA ARG A 140 -14.97 2.95 7.72
C ARG A 140 -14.73 1.47 7.40
N ILE A 141 -15.74 0.64 7.63
CA ILE A 141 -15.71 -0.78 7.29
C ILE A 141 -17.05 -1.20 6.68
N PHE A 142 -17.00 -2.03 5.65
CA PHE A 142 -18.18 -2.63 5.06
C PHE A 142 -17.88 -4.01 4.50
N GLN A 143 -18.91 -4.85 4.42
CA GLN A 143 -18.79 -6.15 3.76
C GLN A 143 -19.03 -5.96 2.27
N GLY A 144 -18.09 -6.44 1.45
CA GLY A 144 -18.21 -6.45 0.01
C GLY A 144 -19.13 -7.58 -0.47
N GLU A 145 -19.78 -7.36 -1.61
CA GLU A 145 -20.67 -8.32 -2.26
C GLU A 145 -20.30 -8.46 -3.74
N ASN A 146 -20.67 -9.58 -4.35
CA ASN A 146 -20.56 -9.81 -5.79
C ASN A 146 -19.17 -9.55 -6.38
N TYR A 147 -18.13 -10.13 -5.77
CA TYR A 147 -16.75 -9.96 -6.23
C TYR A 147 -16.56 -10.43 -7.67
N GLU A 148 -16.13 -9.51 -8.54
CA GLU A 148 -15.78 -9.80 -9.92
C GLU A 148 -14.30 -9.45 -10.15
N LYS A 149 -13.52 -10.43 -10.62
CA LYS A 149 -12.11 -10.25 -10.96
C LYS A 149 -11.99 -9.77 -12.40
N ARG A 150 -11.79 -8.47 -12.60
CA ARG A 150 -11.79 -7.85 -13.95
C ARG A 150 -10.41 -7.72 -14.59
N ILE A 151 -9.34 -7.88 -13.81
CA ILE A 151 -7.97 -7.53 -14.23
C ILE A 151 -7.17 -8.75 -14.66
N GLU A 152 -7.41 -9.93 -14.12
CA GLU A 152 -6.68 -11.13 -14.46
C GLU A 152 -7.42 -11.98 -15.49
N ARG A 153 -6.69 -12.38 -16.54
CA ARG A 153 -7.24 -13.20 -17.62
C ARG A 153 -7.44 -14.68 -17.23
N ARG A 154 -6.83 -15.12 -16.12
CA ARG A 154 -6.96 -16.47 -15.58
C ARG A 154 -7.26 -16.43 -14.10
N THR A 155 -8.30 -17.13 -13.68
CA THR A 155 -8.51 -17.52 -12.28
C THR A 155 -7.81 -18.86 -12.06
N VAL A 156 -6.92 -18.88 -11.08
CA VAL A 156 -6.40 -20.15 -10.54
C VAL A 156 -7.39 -20.56 -9.45
N ILE A 157 -8.07 -21.69 -9.66
CA ILE A 157 -8.98 -22.31 -8.69
C ILE A 157 -8.13 -23.06 -7.64
#